data_32ceea4fa540973454077320dbb7a46d
#
_entry.id   32ceea4fa540973454077320dbb7a46d
#
_cell.length_a   1.000
_cell.length_b   1.000
_cell.length_c   1.000
_cell.angle_alpha   90.00
_cell.angle_beta   90.00
_cell.angle_gamma   90.00
#
_symmetry.space_group_name_H-M   'P 1'
#
loop_
_entity.id
_entity.type
_entity.pdbx_description
1 polymer ?
#
loop_
_entity_poly.entity_id
_entity_poly.type
_entity_poly.pdbx_seq_one_letter_code
_entity_poly.pdbx_strand_id
1 'polypeptide(L)'
;MFNTLLKTDFYKCCHMLQYDDSVTHFTSYLTPRSSRFNTIDNMVFFGLSNFIQKYLVEDFNITFFNKDFPAIKKEFEEVLKCGLLYDKELINKTLIKVWQLHTLGYLPIEINALPEGTICPMGVPAIEIRSTHEDFAWVAQAIESLLSCSIWHPCISATIAHEYAKIVSKAYAKTVDNGNYKNGCCDFSLRGQESYESALISGVAFLTSFNNCSTVETRELIRTTYLDKEVINVFGLTSTEHSVMCTDMAIYNSEEHIIKKLLTETYRNINFSLVADSRDFWRLVTEILPTLKEEIENHKGFIGIRHDSDEPVHALCGIRCINLNEFLWEEPEVNNFEDFENLVYEIINDDLHLDDEEVYFEYKCKNTIYKGVFGIIPYIENYDHKGREWIAYDTTFLREERTPEDKGLVEVLYELFGGKKNDKGYIVAVSYTHLTLPTMAVV
;
A
#
# COMPACT_ATOMS: atom_id res chain seq x y z
N MET A 1 -22.70 16.67 -18.34
CA MET A 1 -22.49 15.55 -17.39
C MET A 1 -23.60 14.54 -17.61
N PHE A 2 -23.27 13.25 -17.63
CA PHE A 2 -24.22 12.16 -17.87
C PHE A 2 -25.16 11.98 -16.67
N ASN A 3 -26.41 11.61 -16.91
CA ASN A 3 -27.45 11.50 -15.88
C ASN A 3 -27.08 10.40 -14.83
N THR A 4 -27.10 10.76 -13.55
CA THR A 4 -26.64 9.87 -12.48
C THR A 4 -27.55 8.66 -12.30
N LEU A 5 -28.85 8.74 -12.54
CA LEU A 5 -29.74 7.58 -12.51
C LEU A 5 -29.46 6.58 -13.64
N LEU A 6 -28.76 6.99 -14.70
CA LEU A 6 -28.29 6.12 -15.80
C LEU A 6 -26.85 5.59 -15.59
N LYS A 7 -26.17 5.95 -14.48
CA LYS A 7 -24.87 5.35 -14.11
C LYS A 7 -25.09 3.97 -13.47
N THR A 8 -25.63 3.05 -14.25
CA THR A 8 -26.01 1.70 -13.80
C THR A 8 -25.92 0.72 -14.97
N ASP A 9 -26.09 -0.58 -14.69
CA ASP A 9 -26.22 -1.59 -15.72
C ASP A 9 -27.55 -1.44 -16.46
N PHE A 10 -27.55 -1.66 -17.80
CA PHE A 10 -28.73 -1.41 -18.62
C PHE A 10 -29.98 -2.15 -18.14
N TYR A 11 -29.85 -3.42 -17.69
CA TYR A 11 -30.99 -4.21 -17.24
C TYR A 11 -31.73 -3.59 -16.06
N LYS A 12 -31.07 -2.78 -15.24
CA LYS A 12 -31.67 -2.06 -14.10
C LYS A 12 -32.56 -0.88 -14.52
N CYS A 13 -32.38 -0.36 -15.72
CA CYS A 13 -33.19 0.77 -16.20
C CYS A 13 -34.69 0.47 -16.27
N CYS A 14 -35.08 -0.79 -16.33
CA CYS A 14 -36.47 -1.23 -16.41
C CYS A 14 -36.94 -2.01 -15.17
N HIS A 15 -36.12 -2.22 -14.13
CA HIS A 15 -36.50 -2.92 -12.91
C HIS A 15 -37.70 -2.28 -12.23
N MET A 16 -37.84 -0.96 -12.31
CA MET A 16 -39.01 -0.21 -11.79
C MET A 16 -40.36 -0.67 -12.36
N LEU A 17 -40.35 -1.37 -13.51
CA LEU A 17 -41.54 -1.96 -14.14
C LEU A 17 -41.73 -3.46 -13.80
N GLN A 18 -40.75 -4.08 -13.16
CA GLN A 18 -40.74 -5.51 -12.88
C GLN A 18 -41.21 -5.82 -11.44
N TYR A 19 -41.11 -4.84 -10.55
CA TYR A 19 -41.68 -4.98 -9.21
C TYR A 19 -43.19 -4.98 -9.25
N ASP A 20 -43.79 -5.85 -8.44
CA ASP A 20 -45.24 -5.87 -8.25
C ASP A 20 -45.71 -4.56 -7.61
N ASP A 21 -46.86 -4.04 -8.06
CA ASP A 21 -47.39 -2.75 -7.58
C ASP A 21 -47.73 -2.76 -6.07
N SER A 22 -47.83 -3.95 -5.43
CA SER A 22 -48.00 -4.06 -3.98
C SER A 22 -46.73 -3.84 -3.17
N VAL A 23 -45.56 -3.76 -3.81
CA VAL A 23 -44.27 -3.52 -3.15
C VAL A 23 -44.13 -2.05 -2.79
N THR A 24 -44.41 -1.73 -1.55
CA THR A 24 -44.35 -0.36 -0.99
C THR A 24 -43.05 -0.07 -0.26
N HIS A 25 -42.32 -1.09 0.18
CA HIS A 25 -41.06 -0.95 0.92
C HIS A 25 -40.01 -1.92 0.39
N PHE A 26 -38.78 -1.45 0.35
CA PHE A 26 -37.64 -2.23 -0.05
C PHE A 26 -36.45 -1.97 0.88
N THR A 27 -35.77 -3.05 1.31
CA THR A 27 -34.54 -2.95 2.09
C THR A 27 -33.48 -3.82 1.41
N SER A 28 -32.30 -3.27 1.21
CA SER A 28 -31.14 -3.98 0.68
C SER A 28 -29.92 -3.77 1.56
N TYR A 29 -28.98 -4.71 1.47
CA TYR A 29 -27.76 -4.71 2.26
C TYR A 29 -26.53 -4.81 1.36
N LEU A 30 -25.48 -4.06 1.70
CA LEU A 30 -24.15 -4.29 1.15
C LEU A 30 -23.34 -5.08 2.18
N THR A 31 -22.87 -6.24 1.74
CA THR A 31 -22.18 -7.21 2.60
C THR A 31 -20.88 -7.66 1.95
N PRO A 32 -19.71 -7.54 2.61
CA PRO A 32 -18.47 -8.14 2.13
C PRO A 32 -18.61 -9.66 2.18
N ARG A 33 -18.38 -10.36 1.07
CA ARG A 33 -18.65 -11.81 0.98
C ARG A 33 -17.47 -12.65 1.46
N SER A 34 -16.30 -12.41 0.91
CA SER A 34 -15.08 -13.17 1.19
C SER A 34 -13.85 -12.41 0.77
N SER A 35 -12.71 -12.74 1.34
CA SER A 35 -11.40 -12.27 0.89
C SER A 35 -10.78 -13.26 -0.11
N ARG A 36 -9.90 -12.74 -0.98
CA ARG A 36 -9.00 -13.56 -1.81
C ARG A 36 -7.77 -14.03 -1.03
N PHE A 37 -7.48 -13.38 0.09
CA PHE A 37 -6.35 -13.71 0.96
C PHE A 37 -6.86 -14.49 2.16
N ASN A 38 -6.34 -15.70 2.36
CA ASN A 38 -6.74 -16.59 3.47
C ASN A 38 -6.43 -16.01 4.87
N THR A 39 -5.60 -14.98 4.93
CA THR A 39 -5.20 -14.30 6.19
C THR A 39 -6.06 -13.09 6.53
N ILE A 40 -7.02 -12.71 5.67
CA ILE A 40 -7.86 -11.52 5.83
C ILE A 40 -9.32 -11.94 5.98
N ASP A 41 -9.84 -11.88 7.20
CA ASP A 41 -11.21 -12.26 7.55
C ASP A 41 -12.15 -11.07 7.71
N ASN A 42 -11.61 -9.87 7.66
CA ASN A 42 -12.36 -8.64 7.92
C ASN A 42 -12.07 -7.60 6.83
N MET A 43 -13.04 -6.73 6.60
CA MET A 43 -12.94 -5.55 5.75
C MET A 43 -12.91 -4.31 6.63
N VAL A 44 -12.08 -3.33 6.31
CA VAL A 44 -12.24 -1.97 6.86
C VAL A 44 -13.26 -1.23 6.00
N PHE A 45 -14.39 -0.89 6.59
CA PHE A 45 -15.45 -0.17 5.90
C PHE A 45 -15.06 1.30 5.71
N PHE A 46 -15.09 1.79 4.45
CA PHE A 46 -14.70 3.16 4.12
C PHE A 46 -15.28 3.65 2.79
N GLY A 47 -15.45 4.98 2.63
CA GLY A 47 -15.75 5.66 1.36
C GLY A 47 -17.22 6.04 1.16
N LEU A 48 -18.13 5.71 2.08
CA LEU A 48 -19.57 6.00 1.95
C LEU A 48 -19.86 7.51 1.97
N SER A 49 -19.17 8.27 2.82
CA SER A 49 -19.35 9.72 2.91
C SER A 49 -19.04 10.41 1.60
N ASN A 50 -17.95 10.02 0.94
CA ASN A 50 -17.59 10.53 -0.38
C ASN A 50 -18.64 10.14 -1.45
N PHE A 51 -19.12 8.90 -1.43
CA PHE A 51 -20.16 8.43 -2.34
C PHE A 51 -21.45 9.24 -2.21
N ILE A 52 -21.93 9.42 -0.98
CA ILE A 52 -23.17 10.16 -0.70
C ILE A 52 -23.02 11.60 -1.20
N GLN A 53 -21.95 12.29 -0.81
CA GLN A 53 -21.77 13.69 -1.18
C GLN A 53 -21.63 13.87 -2.68
N LYS A 54 -20.74 13.11 -3.32
CA LYS A 54 -20.45 13.24 -4.75
C LYS A 54 -21.63 12.82 -5.63
N TYR A 55 -22.18 11.64 -5.38
CA TYR A 55 -23.17 11.05 -6.30
C TYR A 55 -24.60 11.30 -5.87
N LEU A 56 -24.95 11.08 -4.61
CA LEU A 56 -26.36 11.20 -4.20
C LEU A 56 -26.79 12.63 -3.93
N VAL A 57 -25.87 13.51 -3.52
CA VAL A 57 -26.18 14.93 -3.29
C VAL A 57 -25.80 15.77 -4.50
N GLU A 58 -24.54 15.83 -4.91
CA GLU A 58 -24.09 16.74 -5.95
C GLU A 58 -24.54 16.30 -7.35
N ASP A 59 -24.15 15.10 -7.78
CA ASP A 59 -24.41 14.64 -9.15
C ASP A 59 -25.91 14.44 -9.42
N PHE A 60 -26.70 13.89 -8.48
CA PHE A 60 -28.14 13.78 -8.65
C PHE A 60 -28.82 15.16 -8.76
N ASN A 61 -28.42 16.13 -7.95
CA ASN A 61 -28.97 17.48 -8.08
C ASN A 61 -28.63 18.11 -9.45
N ILE A 62 -27.36 18.02 -9.87
CA ILE A 62 -26.91 18.64 -11.13
C ILE A 62 -27.49 17.95 -12.36
N THR A 63 -27.52 16.61 -12.38
CA THR A 63 -27.81 15.84 -13.59
C THR A 63 -29.25 15.35 -13.68
N PHE A 64 -30.00 15.41 -12.57
CA PHE A 64 -31.37 14.93 -12.52
C PHE A 64 -32.35 15.98 -11.93
N PHE A 65 -32.29 16.28 -10.63
CA PHE A 65 -33.36 17.11 -10.01
C PHE A 65 -33.39 18.56 -10.46
N ASN A 66 -32.27 19.21 -10.70
CA ASN A 66 -32.21 20.61 -11.17
C ASN A 66 -32.12 20.73 -12.69
N LYS A 67 -32.24 19.63 -13.44
CA LYS A 67 -32.20 19.59 -14.89
C LYS A 67 -33.63 19.58 -15.43
N ASP A 68 -33.90 20.32 -16.51
CA ASP A 68 -35.20 20.32 -17.14
C ASP A 68 -35.61 18.90 -17.59
N PHE A 69 -36.83 18.48 -17.23
CA PHE A 69 -37.30 17.12 -17.54
C PHE A 69 -37.28 16.79 -19.05
N PRO A 70 -37.60 17.67 -20.01
CA PRO A 70 -37.44 17.38 -21.44
C PRO A 70 -36.03 16.91 -21.84
N ALA A 71 -34.96 17.45 -21.21
CA ALA A 71 -33.60 17.04 -21.44
C ALA A 71 -33.31 15.65 -20.83
N ILE A 72 -33.80 15.40 -19.63
CA ILE A 72 -33.74 14.09 -18.98
C ILE A 72 -34.46 13.03 -19.82
N LYS A 73 -35.67 13.34 -20.24
CA LYS A 73 -36.50 12.48 -21.11
C LYS A 73 -35.73 12.05 -22.36
N LYS A 74 -35.09 13.02 -23.03
CA LYS A 74 -34.31 12.75 -24.24
C LYS A 74 -33.16 11.78 -23.96
N GLU A 75 -32.38 11.98 -22.88
CA GLU A 75 -31.29 11.10 -22.50
C GLU A 75 -31.77 9.67 -22.23
N PHE A 76 -32.86 9.52 -21.45
CA PHE A 76 -33.46 8.21 -21.19
C PHE A 76 -34.00 7.57 -22.47
N GLU A 77 -34.70 8.30 -23.32
CA GLU A 77 -35.21 7.76 -24.59
C GLU A 77 -34.08 7.24 -25.49
N GLU A 78 -32.96 7.95 -25.57
CA GLU A 78 -31.81 7.51 -26.37
C GLU A 78 -31.24 6.18 -25.86
N VAL A 79 -31.08 6.02 -24.53
CA VAL A 79 -30.61 4.79 -23.92
C VAL A 79 -31.63 3.64 -24.07
N LEU A 80 -32.88 3.91 -23.73
CA LEU A 80 -33.94 2.88 -23.73
C LEU A 80 -34.31 2.41 -25.14
N LYS A 81 -34.29 3.26 -26.15
CA LYS A 81 -34.54 2.87 -27.54
C LYS A 81 -33.62 1.76 -28.03
N CYS A 82 -32.33 1.82 -27.72
CA CYS A 82 -31.38 0.82 -28.15
C CYS A 82 -31.62 -0.50 -27.41
N GLY A 83 -31.81 -0.47 -26.10
CA GLY A 83 -31.92 -1.68 -25.27
C GLY A 83 -33.30 -2.34 -25.30
N LEU A 84 -34.39 -1.59 -25.54
CA LEU A 84 -35.73 -2.11 -25.59
C LEU A 84 -36.27 -2.29 -27.04
N LEU A 85 -35.38 -2.38 -28.03
CA LEU A 85 -35.74 -2.60 -29.42
C LEU A 85 -36.84 -1.67 -29.92
N TYR A 86 -36.82 -0.40 -29.48
CA TYR A 86 -37.81 0.65 -29.82
C TYR A 86 -39.25 0.37 -29.37
N ASP A 87 -39.47 -0.49 -28.36
CA ASP A 87 -40.78 -0.69 -27.76
C ASP A 87 -41.27 0.60 -27.09
N LYS A 88 -42.22 1.30 -27.78
CA LYS A 88 -42.70 2.62 -27.35
C LYS A 88 -43.51 2.56 -26.04
N GLU A 89 -44.21 1.45 -25.78
CA GLU A 89 -45.02 1.29 -24.58
C GLU A 89 -44.13 1.15 -23.34
N LEU A 90 -43.15 0.25 -23.39
CA LEU A 90 -42.16 0.06 -22.30
C LEU A 90 -41.36 1.34 -22.04
N ILE A 91 -40.89 2.00 -23.10
CA ILE A 91 -40.17 3.27 -22.97
C ILE A 91 -41.03 4.31 -22.27
N ASN A 92 -42.30 4.49 -22.67
CA ASN A 92 -43.19 5.46 -22.05
C ASN A 92 -43.49 5.13 -20.58
N LYS A 93 -43.74 3.85 -20.24
CA LYS A 93 -43.94 3.42 -18.84
C LYS A 93 -42.73 3.76 -17.96
N THR A 94 -41.52 3.47 -18.45
CA THR A 94 -40.28 3.82 -17.74
C THR A 94 -40.16 5.34 -17.55
N LEU A 95 -40.41 6.12 -18.60
CA LEU A 95 -40.33 7.58 -18.54
C LEU A 95 -41.33 8.21 -17.58
N ILE A 96 -42.53 7.60 -17.40
CA ILE A 96 -43.51 8.03 -16.41
C ILE A 96 -42.95 7.87 -14.99
N LYS A 97 -42.34 6.72 -14.67
CA LYS A 97 -41.72 6.49 -13.35
C LYS A 97 -40.55 7.46 -13.09
N VAL A 98 -39.72 7.69 -14.11
CA VAL A 98 -38.62 8.69 -14.05
C VAL A 98 -39.14 10.10 -13.82
N TRP A 99 -40.23 10.50 -14.52
CA TRP A 99 -40.87 11.79 -14.33
C TRP A 99 -41.47 11.93 -12.92
N GLN A 100 -42.10 10.90 -12.40
CA GLN A 100 -42.63 10.89 -11.03
C GLN A 100 -41.50 11.13 -10.00
N LEU A 101 -40.39 10.45 -10.13
CA LEU A 101 -39.22 10.65 -9.24
C LEU A 101 -38.64 12.09 -9.40
N HIS A 102 -38.51 12.57 -10.63
CA HIS A 102 -38.05 13.95 -10.86
C HIS A 102 -38.99 14.96 -10.23
N THR A 103 -40.32 14.74 -10.32
CA THR A 103 -41.32 15.61 -9.73
C THR A 103 -41.32 15.59 -8.20
N LEU A 104 -40.97 14.45 -7.60
CA LEU A 104 -40.78 14.33 -6.16
C LEU A 104 -39.64 15.22 -5.65
N GLY A 105 -38.61 15.42 -6.43
CA GLY A 105 -37.54 16.39 -6.19
C GLY A 105 -36.44 15.95 -5.22
N TYR A 106 -36.45 14.69 -4.73
CA TYR A 106 -35.41 14.13 -3.88
C TYR A 106 -35.31 12.60 -4.03
N LEU A 107 -34.23 11.99 -3.53
CA LEU A 107 -34.08 10.54 -3.47
C LEU A 107 -34.82 9.98 -2.25
N PRO A 108 -35.89 9.20 -2.41
CA PRO A 108 -36.69 8.67 -1.29
C PRO A 108 -36.04 7.41 -0.68
N ILE A 109 -34.85 7.55 -0.16
CA ILE A 109 -34.09 6.48 0.49
C ILE A 109 -33.48 6.93 1.83
N GLU A 110 -33.28 5.98 2.70
CA GLU A 110 -32.50 6.11 3.93
C GLU A 110 -31.32 5.13 3.87
N ILE A 111 -30.15 5.58 4.26
CA ILE A 111 -28.93 4.75 4.31
C ILE A 111 -28.44 4.71 5.73
N ASN A 112 -28.40 3.52 6.31
CA ASN A 112 -27.81 3.22 7.60
C ASN A 112 -26.53 2.41 7.39
N ALA A 113 -25.43 2.79 8.02
CA ALA A 113 -24.14 2.14 7.80
C ALA A 113 -23.30 2.10 9.06
N LEU A 114 -22.31 1.22 9.07
CA LEU A 114 -21.24 1.26 10.07
C LEU A 114 -20.49 2.59 9.96
N PRO A 115 -19.94 3.12 11.06
CA PRO A 115 -18.99 4.24 10.98
C PRO A 115 -17.79 3.86 10.09
N GLU A 116 -17.34 4.81 9.27
CA GLU A 116 -16.14 4.59 8.47
C GLU A 116 -14.91 4.35 9.34
N GLY A 117 -14.00 3.47 8.89
CA GLY A 117 -12.88 2.96 9.68
C GLY A 117 -13.23 1.74 10.54
N THR A 118 -14.50 1.32 10.61
CA THR A 118 -14.90 0.13 11.37
C THR A 118 -14.41 -1.14 10.68
N ILE A 119 -13.88 -2.07 11.50
CA ILE A 119 -13.53 -3.42 11.05
C ILE A 119 -14.81 -4.27 10.99
N CYS A 120 -15.21 -4.65 9.78
CA CYS A 120 -16.41 -5.41 9.49
C CYS A 120 -16.05 -6.86 9.11
N PRO A 121 -16.51 -7.87 9.83
CA PRO A 121 -16.28 -9.26 9.44
C PRO A 121 -16.92 -9.59 8.09
N MET A 122 -16.30 -10.50 7.34
CA MET A 122 -16.90 -11.04 6.12
C MET A 122 -18.24 -11.70 6.44
N GLY A 123 -19.24 -11.52 5.56
CA GLY A 123 -20.60 -12.02 5.76
C GLY A 123 -21.52 -11.13 6.63
N VAL A 124 -21.01 -10.04 7.21
CA VAL A 124 -21.80 -9.09 8.00
C VAL A 124 -22.16 -7.87 7.15
N PRO A 125 -23.43 -7.42 7.10
CA PRO A 125 -23.81 -6.20 6.39
C PRO A 125 -23.11 -4.95 6.93
N ALA A 126 -22.51 -4.17 6.04
CA ALA A 126 -21.88 -2.89 6.37
C ALA A 126 -22.81 -1.70 6.10
N ILE A 127 -23.70 -1.82 5.12
CA ILE A 127 -24.68 -0.79 4.73
C ILE A 127 -26.05 -1.44 4.62
N GLU A 128 -27.06 -0.72 5.09
CA GLU A 128 -28.47 -0.99 4.86
C GLU A 128 -29.09 0.20 4.11
N ILE A 129 -29.86 -0.06 3.05
CA ILE A 129 -30.57 0.96 2.27
C ILE A 129 -32.04 0.62 2.32
N ARG A 130 -32.86 1.58 2.73
CA ARG A 130 -34.33 1.46 2.78
C ARG A 130 -34.99 2.48 1.89
N SER A 131 -36.09 2.08 1.25
CA SER A 131 -37.00 3.03 0.62
C SER A 131 -37.81 3.77 1.69
N THR A 132 -38.05 5.08 1.48
CA THR A 132 -38.80 5.94 2.42
C THR A 132 -40.15 6.41 1.85
N HIS A 133 -40.47 5.99 0.64
CA HIS A 133 -41.74 6.35 -0.03
C HIS A 133 -42.31 5.14 -0.79
N GLU A 134 -43.61 4.88 -0.60
CA GLU A 134 -44.27 3.68 -1.13
C GLU A 134 -44.25 3.58 -2.66
N ASP A 135 -44.39 4.64 -3.39
CA ASP A 135 -44.38 4.65 -4.87
C ASP A 135 -42.99 4.50 -5.48
N PHE A 136 -41.93 4.60 -4.65
CA PHE A 136 -40.54 4.64 -5.08
C PHE A 136 -39.68 3.58 -4.41
N ALA A 137 -40.27 2.47 -3.99
CA ALA A 137 -39.54 1.35 -3.39
C ALA A 137 -38.33 0.90 -4.25
N TRP A 138 -38.46 0.93 -5.56
CA TRP A 138 -37.43 0.55 -6.54
C TRP A 138 -36.15 1.39 -6.50
N VAL A 139 -36.21 2.62 -5.97
CA VAL A 139 -35.05 3.56 -5.96
C VAL A 139 -33.91 3.02 -5.10
N ALA A 140 -34.22 2.31 -3.99
CA ALA A 140 -33.21 1.69 -3.14
C ALA A 140 -32.31 0.73 -3.91
N GLN A 141 -32.83 0.08 -4.95
CA GLN A 141 -32.08 -0.87 -5.78
C GLN A 141 -31.46 -0.22 -7.02
N ALA A 142 -31.98 0.92 -7.46
CA ALA A 142 -31.47 1.64 -8.64
C ALA A 142 -30.04 2.17 -8.46
N ILE A 143 -29.64 2.48 -7.22
CA ILE A 143 -28.29 3.00 -6.90
C ILE A 143 -27.25 1.90 -6.65
N GLU A 144 -27.62 0.62 -6.65
CA GLU A 144 -26.76 -0.52 -6.27
C GLU A 144 -25.45 -0.59 -7.06
N SER A 145 -25.52 -0.51 -8.40
CA SER A 145 -24.31 -0.64 -9.24
C SER A 145 -23.34 0.50 -8.97
N LEU A 146 -23.84 1.72 -8.87
CA LEU A 146 -23.03 2.90 -8.62
C LEU A 146 -22.43 2.88 -7.20
N LEU A 147 -23.20 2.47 -6.20
CA LEU A 147 -22.74 2.30 -4.83
C LEU A 147 -21.65 1.25 -4.75
N SER A 148 -21.90 0.05 -5.28
CA SER A 148 -20.95 -1.07 -5.21
C SER A 148 -19.61 -0.70 -5.87
N CYS A 149 -19.66 -0.10 -7.06
CA CYS A 149 -18.48 0.39 -7.78
C CYS A 149 -17.69 1.41 -6.95
N SER A 150 -18.38 2.33 -6.27
CA SER A 150 -17.74 3.41 -5.52
C SER A 150 -17.18 2.99 -4.16
N ILE A 151 -17.77 1.97 -3.50
CA ILE A 151 -17.38 1.54 -2.14
C ILE A 151 -16.32 0.45 -2.15
N TRP A 152 -16.30 -0.39 -3.19
CA TRP A 152 -15.41 -1.54 -3.24
C TRP A 152 -13.93 -1.15 -3.11
N HIS A 153 -13.48 -0.21 -3.94
CA HIS A 153 -12.09 0.21 -4.00
C HIS A 153 -11.57 0.85 -2.68
N PRO A 154 -12.24 1.87 -2.10
CA PRO A 154 -11.80 2.44 -0.84
C PRO A 154 -11.82 1.44 0.33
N CYS A 155 -12.75 0.51 0.38
CA CYS A 155 -12.74 -0.56 1.38
C CYS A 155 -11.52 -1.49 1.23
N ILE A 156 -11.14 -1.85 0.00
CA ILE A 156 -9.91 -2.63 -0.25
C ILE A 156 -8.69 -1.84 0.21
N SER A 157 -8.55 -0.58 -0.22
CA SER A 157 -7.40 0.26 0.13
C SER A 157 -7.25 0.45 1.65
N ALA A 158 -8.35 0.70 2.35
CA ALA A 158 -8.35 0.80 3.81
C ALA A 158 -8.00 -0.53 4.49
N THR A 159 -8.48 -1.65 3.95
CA THR A 159 -8.20 -2.99 4.49
C THR A 159 -6.72 -3.34 4.32
N ILE A 160 -6.15 -3.10 3.14
CA ILE A 160 -4.72 -3.34 2.88
C ILE A 160 -3.86 -2.44 3.79
N ALA A 161 -4.20 -1.15 3.90
CA ALA A 161 -3.50 -0.24 4.81
C ALA A 161 -3.55 -0.73 6.28
N HIS A 162 -4.68 -1.29 6.71
CA HIS A 162 -4.82 -1.87 8.04
C HIS A 162 -3.94 -3.11 8.24
N GLU A 163 -3.84 -4.01 7.25
CA GLU A 163 -2.96 -5.18 7.33
C GLU A 163 -1.48 -4.76 7.37
N TYR A 164 -1.06 -3.80 6.55
CA TYR A 164 0.29 -3.22 6.67
C TYR A 164 0.53 -2.62 8.06
N ALA A 165 -0.44 -1.89 8.62
CA ALA A 165 -0.30 -1.31 9.94
C ALA A 165 -0.08 -2.35 11.04
N LYS A 166 -0.68 -3.54 10.95
CA LYS A 166 -0.42 -4.66 11.86
C LYS A 166 1.04 -5.11 11.83
N ILE A 167 1.61 -5.22 10.62
CA ILE A 167 3.02 -5.62 10.44
C ILE A 167 3.95 -4.54 10.95
N VAL A 168 3.76 -3.30 10.47
CA VAL A 168 4.61 -2.16 10.81
C VAL A 168 4.58 -1.84 12.30
N SER A 169 3.41 -1.91 12.94
CA SER A 169 3.31 -1.66 14.40
C SER A 169 4.08 -2.70 15.22
N LYS A 170 4.06 -3.98 14.81
CA LYS A 170 4.86 -5.04 15.45
C LYS A 170 6.37 -4.80 15.29
N ALA A 171 6.79 -4.36 14.11
CA ALA A 171 8.20 -4.03 13.86
C ALA A 171 8.63 -2.81 14.71
N TYR A 172 7.84 -1.75 14.71
CA TYR A 172 8.11 -0.55 15.53
C TYR A 172 8.21 -0.88 17.02
N ALA A 173 7.33 -1.74 17.54
CA ALA A 173 7.39 -2.16 18.96
C ALA A 173 8.69 -2.90 19.32
N LYS A 174 9.39 -3.47 18.34
CA LYS A 174 10.69 -4.12 18.53
C LYS A 174 11.87 -3.18 18.36
N THR A 175 11.79 -2.26 17.40
CA THR A 175 12.95 -1.54 16.87
C THR A 175 12.98 -0.05 17.23
N VAL A 176 11.84 0.55 17.60
CA VAL A 176 11.73 2.01 17.83
C VAL A 176 11.24 2.30 19.24
N ASP A 177 12.04 3.03 20.02
CA ASP A 177 11.74 3.29 21.44
C ASP A 177 10.53 4.20 21.64
N ASN A 178 10.29 5.20 20.78
CA ASN A 178 9.20 6.19 20.94
C ASN A 178 8.60 6.63 19.60
N GLY A 179 8.61 5.79 18.59
CA GLY A 179 8.11 6.12 17.26
C GLY A 179 6.61 5.91 17.09
N ASN A 180 6.00 6.74 16.29
CA ASN A 180 4.63 6.52 15.84
C ASN A 180 4.67 5.69 14.54
N TYR A 181 4.28 4.42 14.61
CA TYR A 181 4.26 3.52 13.45
C TYR A 181 3.41 4.05 12.28
N LYS A 182 2.43 4.93 12.55
CA LYS A 182 1.61 5.56 11.51
C LYS A 182 2.41 6.44 10.55
N ASN A 183 3.62 6.83 10.91
CA ASN A 183 4.54 7.53 10.02
C ASN A 183 5.41 6.56 9.19
N GLY A 184 5.31 5.26 9.43
CA GLY A 184 6.14 4.23 8.82
C GLY A 184 5.82 3.92 7.35
N CYS A 185 4.67 4.35 6.82
CA CYS A 185 4.32 4.18 5.41
C CYS A 185 3.73 5.45 4.82
N CYS A 186 3.91 5.61 3.51
CA CYS A 186 3.32 6.69 2.73
C CYS A 186 2.72 6.12 1.45
N ASP A 187 1.49 6.52 1.10
CA ASP A 187 0.87 6.10 -0.16
C ASP A 187 1.44 6.89 -1.34
N PHE A 188 2.02 6.18 -2.31
CA PHE A 188 2.52 6.69 -3.59
C PHE A 188 1.77 6.09 -4.79
N SER A 189 0.59 5.51 -4.58
CA SER A 189 -0.11 4.69 -5.57
C SER A 189 -0.77 5.49 -6.70
N LEU A 190 -0.75 6.83 -6.71
CA LEU A 190 -1.43 7.66 -7.72
C LEU A 190 -1.20 7.17 -9.16
N ARG A 191 0.06 6.94 -9.53
CA ARG A 191 0.43 6.52 -10.89
C ARG A 191 0.06 5.08 -11.25
N GLY A 192 -0.26 4.25 -10.25
CA GLY A 192 -0.65 2.85 -10.41
C GLY A 192 -2.15 2.61 -10.34
N GLN A 193 -2.97 3.65 -10.11
CA GLN A 193 -4.41 3.53 -10.01
C GLN A 193 -5.09 3.59 -11.40
N GLU A 194 -6.27 3.01 -11.51
CA GLU A 194 -7.07 2.94 -12.73
C GLU A 194 -7.64 4.30 -13.19
N SER A 195 -7.84 5.23 -12.25
CA SER A 195 -8.31 6.58 -12.52
C SER A 195 -7.83 7.55 -11.44
N TYR A 196 -7.92 8.86 -11.74
CA TYR A 196 -7.56 9.91 -10.79
C TYR A 196 -8.47 9.90 -9.56
N GLU A 197 -9.77 9.70 -9.76
CA GLU A 197 -10.74 9.60 -8.66
C GLU A 197 -10.47 8.38 -7.76
N SER A 198 -10.11 7.25 -8.35
CA SER A 198 -9.69 6.06 -7.58
C SER A 198 -8.45 6.35 -6.75
N ALA A 199 -7.48 7.06 -7.30
CA ALA A 199 -6.27 7.46 -6.57
C ALA A 199 -6.57 8.36 -5.37
N LEU A 200 -7.46 9.34 -5.53
CA LEU A 200 -7.83 10.24 -4.44
C LEU A 200 -8.48 9.48 -3.29
N ILE A 201 -9.49 8.67 -3.58
CA ILE A 201 -10.20 7.94 -2.52
C ILE A 201 -9.36 6.83 -1.89
N SER A 202 -8.45 6.22 -2.67
CA SER A 202 -7.46 5.27 -2.15
C SER A 202 -6.52 5.93 -1.16
N GLY A 203 -5.99 7.11 -1.50
CA GLY A 203 -5.14 7.89 -0.60
C GLY A 203 -5.84 8.26 0.71
N VAL A 204 -7.10 8.69 0.66
CA VAL A 204 -7.89 8.95 1.89
C VAL A 204 -8.10 7.66 2.69
N ALA A 205 -8.42 6.56 2.02
CA ALA A 205 -8.60 5.26 2.65
C ALA A 205 -7.32 4.77 3.35
N PHE A 206 -6.15 4.98 2.74
CA PHE A 206 -4.85 4.65 3.33
C PHE A 206 -4.59 5.41 4.63
N LEU A 207 -5.04 6.67 4.72
CA LEU A 207 -4.90 7.52 5.91
C LEU A 207 -5.78 7.08 7.10
N THR A 208 -6.64 6.08 6.94
CA THR A 208 -7.32 5.43 8.10
C THR A 208 -6.32 4.73 9.02
N SER A 209 -5.18 4.28 8.48
CA SER A 209 -4.16 3.52 9.22
C SER A 209 -2.81 4.23 9.33
N PHE A 210 -2.46 5.09 8.37
CA PHE A 210 -1.20 5.83 8.32
C PHE A 210 -1.42 7.34 8.24
N ASN A 211 -0.34 8.11 8.40
CA ASN A 211 -0.41 9.57 8.42
C ASN A 211 0.00 10.22 7.09
N ASN A 212 0.59 9.46 6.15
CA ASN A 212 1.23 10.01 4.97
C ASN A 212 0.63 9.49 3.66
N CYS A 213 0.33 10.42 2.74
CA CYS A 213 -0.09 10.13 1.37
C CYS A 213 0.50 11.19 0.44
N SER A 214 1.18 10.78 -0.61
CA SER A 214 1.87 11.69 -1.54
C SER A 214 0.95 12.34 -2.57
N THR A 215 -0.29 11.86 -2.71
CA THR A 215 -1.28 12.42 -3.65
C THR A 215 -1.81 13.76 -3.12
N VAL A 216 -1.48 14.85 -3.80
CA VAL A 216 -1.68 16.22 -3.28
C VAL A 216 -3.16 16.54 -3.00
N GLU A 217 -4.06 16.18 -3.90
CA GLU A 217 -5.49 16.51 -3.77
C GLU A 217 -6.21 15.67 -2.70
N THR A 218 -5.61 14.59 -2.21
CA THR A 218 -6.14 13.79 -1.09
C THR A 218 -6.45 14.66 0.13
N ARG A 219 -5.60 15.65 0.43
CA ARG A 219 -5.83 16.61 1.51
C ARG A 219 -7.10 17.43 1.30
N GLU A 220 -7.38 17.87 0.07
CA GLU A 220 -8.57 18.64 -0.25
C GLU A 220 -9.84 17.78 -0.16
N LEU A 221 -9.77 16.52 -0.58
CA LEU A 221 -10.88 15.60 -0.45
C LEU A 221 -11.24 15.34 1.04
N ILE A 222 -10.23 15.20 1.91
CA ILE A 222 -10.46 15.08 3.36
C ILE A 222 -11.16 16.35 3.88
N ARG A 223 -10.65 17.51 3.54
CA ARG A 223 -11.17 18.80 4.00
C ARG A 223 -12.63 19.05 3.57
N THR A 224 -12.99 18.63 2.38
CA THR A 224 -14.33 18.87 1.80
C THR A 224 -15.33 17.79 2.21
N THR A 225 -14.95 16.54 2.18
CA THR A 225 -15.85 15.40 2.46
C THR A 225 -16.00 15.15 3.96
N TYR A 226 -14.89 15.15 4.70
CA TYR A 226 -14.89 14.80 6.13
C TYR A 226 -14.88 16.03 7.04
N LEU A 227 -14.87 17.24 6.48
CA LEU A 227 -14.89 18.53 7.16
C LEU A 227 -13.77 18.71 8.19
N ASP A 228 -12.68 17.95 8.07
CA ASP A 228 -11.51 18.07 8.90
C ASP A 228 -10.61 19.19 8.41
N LYS A 229 -10.67 20.32 9.09
CA LYS A 229 -9.92 21.54 8.77
C LYS A 229 -8.48 21.51 9.30
N GLU A 230 -8.15 20.57 10.19
CA GLU A 230 -6.86 20.48 10.86
C GLU A 230 -5.88 19.52 10.16
N VAL A 231 -6.29 18.86 9.09
CA VAL A 231 -5.40 17.99 8.30
C VAL A 231 -4.28 18.80 7.66
N ILE A 232 -3.14 18.87 8.31
CA ILE A 232 -2.06 19.80 7.95
C ILE A 232 -0.92 19.09 7.21
N ASN A 233 -0.58 17.85 7.53
CA ASN A 233 0.62 17.18 7.06
C ASN A 233 0.36 15.75 6.61
N VAL A 234 -0.14 15.58 5.39
CA VAL A 234 -0.41 14.26 4.81
C VAL A 234 0.60 13.82 3.71
N PHE A 235 1.62 14.64 3.42
CA PHE A 235 2.38 14.44 2.18
C PHE A 235 3.67 13.64 2.31
N GLY A 236 4.09 13.25 3.49
CA GLY A 236 5.39 12.60 3.69
C GLY A 236 6.58 13.56 3.42
N LEU A 237 7.74 12.98 3.14
CA LEU A 237 8.95 13.74 2.83
C LEU A 237 8.95 14.23 1.38
N THR A 238 9.51 15.43 1.14
CA THR A 238 9.94 15.79 -0.22
C THR A 238 11.08 14.88 -0.66
N SER A 239 11.16 14.58 -1.94
CA SER A 239 12.13 13.62 -2.47
C SER A 239 12.67 14.08 -3.82
N THR A 240 13.91 13.68 -4.14
CA THR A 240 14.39 13.69 -5.53
C THR A 240 13.71 12.57 -6.32
N GLU A 241 13.88 12.58 -7.62
CA GLU A 241 13.55 11.51 -8.53
C GLU A 241 14.72 11.24 -9.48
N HIS A 242 14.66 10.12 -10.24
CA HIS A 242 15.73 9.73 -11.16
C HIS A 242 16.07 10.82 -12.19
N SER A 243 15.08 11.56 -12.70
CA SER A 243 15.31 12.65 -13.66
C SER A 243 16.20 13.76 -13.10
N VAL A 244 16.06 14.09 -11.82
CA VAL A 244 16.89 15.08 -11.13
C VAL A 244 18.33 14.59 -11.01
N MET A 245 18.51 13.36 -10.52
CA MET A 245 19.83 12.77 -10.33
C MET A 245 20.56 12.56 -11.66
N CYS A 246 19.87 12.01 -12.67
CA CYS A 246 20.44 11.78 -14.00
C CYS A 246 20.82 13.09 -14.73
N THR A 247 20.03 14.15 -14.56
CA THR A 247 20.34 15.46 -15.17
C THR A 247 21.63 16.03 -14.60
N ASP A 248 21.81 15.97 -13.30
CA ASP A 248 23.02 16.47 -12.65
C ASP A 248 24.26 15.64 -13.05
N MET A 249 24.12 14.32 -13.09
CA MET A 249 25.15 13.43 -13.61
C MET A 249 25.53 13.73 -15.07
N ALA A 250 24.55 14.05 -15.92
CA ALA A 250 24.80 14.40 -17.31
C ALA A 250 25.61 15.71 -17.46
N ILE A 251 25.46 16.63 -16.52
CA ILE A 251 26.14 17.93 -16.53
C ILE A 251 27.51 17.84 -15.86
N TYR A 252 27.60 17.22 -14.68
CA TYR A 252 28.77 17.23 -13.81
C TYR A 252 29.51 15.90 -13.73
N ASN A 253 28.99 14.86 -14.34
CA ASN A 253 29.49 13.48 -14.26
C ASN A 253 29.66 12.97 -12.81
N SER A 254 28.89 13.51 -11.87
CA SER A 254 28.92 13.15 -10.44
C SER A 254 27.58 13.42 -9.79
N GLU A 255 27.14 12.52 -8.91
CA GLU A 255 25.95 12.72 -8.05
C GLU A 255 26.29 13.60 -6.83
N GLU A 256 27.58 13.75 -6.49
CA GLU A 256 28.02 14.55 -5.35
C GLU A 256 27.54 16.00 -5.42
N HIS A 257 27.59 16.61 -6.62
CA HIS A 257 27.18 18.00 -6.81
C HIS A 257 25.73 18.26 -6.42
N ILE A 258 24.79 17.45 -6.91
CA ILE A 258 23.36 17.63 -6.57
C ILE A 258 23.11 17.36 -5.10
N ILE A 259 23.73 16.32 -4.52
CA ILE A 259 23.56 16.00 -3.11
C ILE A 259 24.04 17.16 -2.23
N LYS A 260 25.22 17.68 -2.51
CA LYS A 260 25.77 18.84 -1.80
C LYS A 260 24.86 20.07 -1.91
N LYS A 261 24.36 20.36 -3.10
CA LYS A 261 23.40 21.45 -3.33
C LYS A 261 22.10 21.27 -2.55
N LEU A 262 21.56 20.05 -2.50
CA LEU A 262 20.35 19.77 -1.72
C LEU A 262 20.60 19.98 -0.23
N LEU A 263 21.73 19.52 0.31
CA LEU A 263 22.10 19.65 1.72
C LEU A 263 22.35 21.09 2.15
N THR A 264 23.05 21.88 1.32
CA THR A 264 23.58 23.19 1.73
C THR A 264 22.73 24.37 1.26
N GLU A 265 21.95 24.20 0.19
CA GLU A 265 21.21 25.28 -0.45
C GLU A 265 19.70 24.99 -0.47
N THR A 266 19.26 23.98 -1.25
CA THR A 266 17.84 23.79 -1.60
C THR A 266 17.01 23.35 -0.38
N TYR A 267 17.47 22.36 0.39
CA TYR A 267 16.76 21.77 1.51
C TYR A 267 17.49 21.93 2.85
N ARG A 268 18.31 22.93 2.96
CA ARG A 268 19.23 23.18 4.07
C ARG A 268 18.67 22.94 5.48
N ASN A 269 17.37 23.17 5.70
CA ASN A 269 16.74 23.11 7.03
C ASN A 269 15.49 22.24 7.06
N ILE A 270 15.22 21.45 6.03
CA ILE A 270 14.00 20.64 5.93
C ILE A 270 14.32 19.19 5.65
N ASN A 271 13.41 18.33 6.03
CA ASN A 271 13.50 16.90 5.76
C ASN A 271 13.34 16.63 4.27
N PHE A 272 14.16 15.76 3.70
CA PHE A 272 14.01 15.29 2.32
C PHE A 272 14.56 13.87 2.15
N SER A 273 14.19 13.22 1.07
CA SER A 273 14.78 11.95 0.68
C SER A 273 15.50 12.05 -0.67
N LEU A 274 16.50 11.22 -0.83
CA LEU A 274 17.40 11.13 -1.97
C LEU A 274 17.19 9.79 -2.66
N VAL A 275 16.84 9.78 -3.95
CA VAL A 275 16.90 8.58 -4.78
C VAL A 275 18.37 8.25 -5.00
N ALA A 276 18.77 7.07 -4.58
CA ALA A 276 20.18 6.71 -4.48
C ALA A 276 20.63 5.68 -5.53
N ASP A 277 19.71 5.09 -6.27
CA ASP A 277 19.94 4.03 -7.25
C ASP A 277 19.88 4.47 -8.72
N SER A 278 20.05 5.78 -8.97
CA SER A 278 20.03 6.33 -10.34
C SER A 278 21.19 5.84 -11.22
N ARG A 279 22.28 5.37 -10.62
CA ARG A 279 23.43 4.81 -11.30
C ARG A 279 23.96 3.56 -10.56
N ASP A 280 24.76 3.78 -9.53
CA ASP A 280 25.41 2.75 -8.72
C ASP A 280 25.12 3.05 -7.25
N PHE A 281 24.16 2.32 -6.71
CA PHE A 281 23.66 2.52 -5.35
C PHE A 281 24.77 2.36 -4.30
N TRP A 282 25.52 1.26 -4.38
CA TRP A 282 26.54 0.97 -3.38
C TRP A 282 27.71 1.94 -3.45
N ARG A 283 28.10 2.36 -4.66
CA ARG A 283 29.08 3.41 -4.83
C ARG A 283 28.61 4.74 -4.23
N LEU A 284 27.36 5.11 -4.43
CA LEU A 284 26.82 6.32 -3.82
C LEU A 284 26.89 6.23 -2.29
N VAL A 285 26.47 5.12 -1.70
CA VAL A 285 26.44 4.96 -0.24
C VAL A 285 27.83 4.87 0.37
N THR A 286 28.76 4.10 -0.24
CA THR A 286 30.08 3.78 0.36
C THR A 286 31.19 4.74 -0.04
N GLU A 287 31.08 5.43 -1.17
CA GLU A 287 32.11 6.35 -1.65
C GLU A 287 31.66 7.80 -1.63
N ILE A 288 30.47 8.14 -2.15
CA ILE A 288 30.04 9.53 -2.32
C ILE A 288 29.51 10.13 -1.00
N LEU A 289 28.58 9.46 -0.30
CA LEU A 289 28.06 9.98 0.97
C LEU A 289 29.15 10.22 2.02
N PRO A 290 30.17 9.39 2.18
CA PRO A 290 31.28 9.67 3.10
C PRO A 290 32.07 10.96 2.80
N THR A 291 32.19 11.35 1.52
CA THR A 291 32.86 12.63 1.16
C THR A 291 32.06 13.85 1.61
N LEU A 292 30.75 13.70 1.80
CA LEU A 292 29.81 14.74 2.22
C LEU A 292 29.44 14.64 3.71
N LYS A 293 30.23 13.90 4.49
CA LYS A 293 29.93 13.62 5.91
C LYS A 293 29.72 14.90 6.72
N GLU A 294 30.54 15.92 6.52
CA GLU A 294 30.44 17.20 7.23
C GLU A 294 29.12 17.92 6.90
N GLU A 295 28.74 17.97 5.64
CA GLU A 295 27.48 18.57 5.20
C GLU A 295 26.28 17.80 5.72
N ILE A 296 26.33 16.46 5.74
CA ILE A 296 25.29 15.59 6.28
C ILE A 296 25.13 15.82 7.79
N GLU A 297 26.21 15.83 8.55
CA GLU A 297 26.20 16.05 10.00
C GLU A 297 25.74 17.45 10.41
N ASN A 298 25.99 18.47 9.58
CA ASN A 298 25.55 19.85 9.80
C ASN A 298 24.12 20.14 9.29
N HIS A 299 23.51 19.22 8.56
CA HIS A 299 22.14 19.37 8.07
C HIS A 299 21.14 19.34 9.23
N LYS A 300 20.14 20.21 9.23
CA LYS A 300 19.17 20.32 10.37
C LYS A 300 17.94 19.45 10.22
N GLY A 301 17.68 18.88 9.05
CA GLY A 301 16.55 18.01 8.76
C GLY A 301 16.94 16.54 8.66
N PHE A 302 15.96 15.67 8.48
CA PHE A 302 16.20 14.27 8.14
C PHE A 302 16.58 14.13 6.66
N ILE A 303 17.54 13.25 6.38
CA ILE A 303 17.93 12.84 5.05
C ILE A 303 17.58 11.37 4.90
N GLY A 304 16.61 11.05 4.02
CA GLY A 304 16.27 9.68 3.69
C GLY A 304 17.08 9.20 2.48
N ILE A 305 17.68 8.03 2.57
CA ILE A 305 18.32 7.36 1.42
C ILE A 305 17.30 6.37 0.85
N ARG A 306 16.83 6.61 -0.39
CA ARG A 306 15.79 5.80 -1.04
C ARG A 306 16.41 4.90 -2.10
N HIS A 307 16.31 3.61 -1.87
CA HIS A 307 16.53 2.57 -2.86
C HIS A 307 15.19 2.28 -3.55
N ASP A 308 15.09 2.46 -4.85
CA ASP A 308 13.84 2.43 -5.62
C ASP A 308 13.76 1.22 -6.57
N SER A 309 14.85 0.47 -6.68
CA SER A 309 14.99 -0.74 -7.49
C SER A 309 15.38 -1.93 -6.62
N ASP A 310 15.41 -3.14 -7.21
CA ASP A 310 15.82 -4.37 -6.57
C ASP A 310 14.86 -4.92 -5.49
N GLU A 311 15.20 -6.04 -4.85
CA GLU A 311 14.41 -6.65 -3.77
C GLU A 311 14.59 -5.85 -2.47
N PRO A 312 13.53 -5.21 -1.91
CA PRO A 312 13.69 -4.23 -0.82
C PRO A 312 14.29 -4.82 0.46
N VAL A 313 13.97 -6.07 0.80
CA VAL A 313 14.47 -6.70 2.02
C VAL A 313 15.97 -6.93 1.90
N HIS A 314 16.43 -7.45 0.77
CA HIS A 314 17.85 -7.68 0.50
C HIS A 314 18.64 -6.36 0.46
N ALA A 315 18.14 -5.36 -0.26
CA ALA A 315 18.78 -4.05 -0.33
C ALA A 315 18.91 -3.37 1.04
N LEU A 316 17.93 -3.52 1.92
CA LEU A 316 17.94 -2.87 3.24
C LEU A 316 18.65 -3.66 4.31
N CYS A 317 18.46 -4.98 4.34
CA CYS A 317 18.92 -5.88 5.42
C CYS A 317 20.11 -6.75 5.03
N GLY A 318 20.46 -6.80 3.74
CA GLY A 318 21.47 -7.71 3.21
C GLY A 318 21.02 -9.17 3.22
N ILE A 319 22.01 -10.07 3.14
CA ILE A 319 21.79 -11.51 3.20
C ILE A 319 21.51 -11.97 4.63
N ARG A 320 20.87 -13.12 4.76
CA ARG A 320 20.59 -13.73 6.05
C ARG A 320 21.89 -14.08 6.78
N CYS A 321 21.96 -13.76 8.08
CA CYS A 321 23.08 -14.09 8.94
C CYS A 321 22.65 -15.11 9.98
N ILE A 322 23.43 -16.20 10.12
CA ILE A 322 23.18 -17.28 11.07
C ILE A 322 24.38 -17.42 11.99
N ASN A 323 24.15 -17.20 13.29
CA ASN A 323 25.10 -17.48 14.32
C ASN A 323 24.92 -18.96 14.80
N LEU A 324 25.82 -19.83 14.42
CA LEU A 324 25.69 -21.24 14.70
C LEU A 324 25.75 -21.57 16.21
N ASN A 325 26.41 -20.76 17.03
CA ASN A 325 26.40 -20.94 18.48
C ASN A 325 25.02 -20.72 19.11
N GLU A 326 24.14 -19.95 18.47
CA GLU A 326 22.74 -19.74 18.91
C GLU A 326 21.80 -20.81 18.35
N PHE A 327 22.20 -21.44 17.25
CA PHE A 327 21.41 -22.43 16.53
C PHE A 327 21.61 -23.87 17.03
N LEU A 328 22.87 -24.23 17.37
CA LEU A 328 23.25 -25.59 17.74
C LEU A 328 22.99 -25.87 19.22
N TRP A 329 22.44 -27.06 19.52
CA TRP A 329 22.23 -27.56 20.89
C TRP A 329 23.52 -28.05 21.53
N GLU A 330 24.47 -28.56 20.74
CA GLU A 330 25.79 -29.01 21.14
C GLU A 330 26.85 -28.24 20.37
N GLU A 331 27.96 -27.90 21.00
CA GLU A 331 29.08 -27.19 20.36
C GLU A 331 30.05 -28.21 19.73
N PRO A 332 29.98 -28.46 18.41
CA PRO A 332 30.93 -29.35 17.73
C PRO A 332 32.34 -28.77 17.75
N GLU A 333 33.33 -29.64 17.81
CA GLU A 333 34.73 -29.22 17.78
C GLU A 333 35.16 -28.91 16.34
N VAL A 334 35.43 -27.62 16.07
CA VAL A 334 35.93 -27.11 14.78
C VAL A 334 37.39 -26.69 14.98
N ASN A 335 38.31 -27.32 14.28
CA ASN A 335 39.77 -27.11 14.45
C ASN A 335 40.38 -26.30 13.30
N ASN A 336 39.71 -26.25 12.14
CA ASN A 336 40.16 -25.54 10.94
C ASN A 336 38.95 -25.10 10.12
N PHE A 337 39.21 -24.41 9.02
CA PHE A 337 38.12 -23.85 8.16
C PHE A 337 37.36 -24.97 7.43
N GLU A 338 38.01 -26.06 7.05
CA GLU A 338 37.35 -27.22 6.39
C GLU A 338 36.33 -27.90 7.33
N ASP A 339 36.65 -28.01 8.62
CA ASP A 339 35.70 -28.52 9.63
C ASP A 339 34.46 -27.58 9.73
N PHE A 340 34.67 -26.26 9.63
CA PHE A 340 33.59 -25.28 9.62
C PHE A 340 32.74 -25.38 8.37
N GLU A 341 33.33 -25.50 7.18
CA GLU A 341 32.58 -25.71 5.92
C GLU A 341 31.72 -26.97 6.00
N ASN A 342 32.27 -28.08 6.47
CA ASN A 342 31.54 -29.34 6.63
C ASN A 342 30.39 -29.20 7.62
N LEU A 343 30.58 -28.51 8.73
CA LEU A 343 29.51 -28.19 9.68
C LEU A 343 28.39 -27.40 9.05
N VAL A 344 28.68 -26.35 8.23
CA VAL A 344 27.71 -25.57 7.53
C VAL A 344 26.92 -26.43 6.53
N TYR A 345 27.60 -27.30 5.76
CA TYR A 345 26.96 -28.20 4.81
C TYR A 345 25.99 -29.19 5.49
N GLU A 346 26.40 -29.78 6.62
CA GLU A 346 25.52 -30.66 7.38
C GLU A 346 24.26 -29.93 7.86
N ILE A 347 24.42 -28.74 8.44
CA ILE A 347 23.30 -27.96 8.97
C ILE A 347 22.30 -27.52 7.85
N ILE A 348 22.81 -27.12 6.70
CA ILE A 348 21.96 -26.72 5.56
C ILE A 348 21.17 -27.93 5.07
N ASN A 349 21.76 -29.09 4.93
CA ASN A 349 21.07 -30.26 4.39
C ASN A 349 20.10 -30.91 5.38
N ASP A 350 20.42 -30.91 6.66
CA ASP A 350 19.69 -31.70 7.67
C ASP A 350 18.66 -30.84 8.45
N ASP A 351 18.97 -29.57 8.76
CA ASP A 351 18.23 -28.79 9.74
C ASP A 351 17.64 -27.46 9.21
N LEU A 352 18.14 -26.92 8.10
CA LEU A 352 17.74 -25.63 7.56
C LEU A 352 17.11 -25.75 6.18
N HIS A 353 15.81 -25.46 6.09
CA HIS A 353 15.17 -25.17 4.81
C HIS A 353 15.38 -23.68 4.51
N LEU A 354 16.32 -23.39 3.61
CA LEU A 354 16.66 -22.03 3.19
C LEU A 354 16.13 -21.77 1.78
N ASP A 355 15.35 -20.70 1.64
CA ASP A 355 14.91 -20.18 0.33
C ASP A 355 15.91 -19.13 -0.22
N ASP A 356 16.94 -18.79 0.56
CA ASP A 356 17.93 -17.75 0.24
C ASP A 356 19.08 -18.34 -0.60
N GLU A 357 19.49 -17.63 -1.65
CA GLU A 357 20.59 -18.04 -2.53
C GLU A 357 21.97 -17.86 -1.90
N GLU A 358 22.14 -16.90 -0.98
CA GLU A 358 23.37 -16.66 -0.22
C GLU A 358 23.06 -16.42 1.26
N VAL A 359 23.87 -17.05 2.15
CA VAL A 359 23.73 -16.91 3.60
C VAL A 359 25.10 -16.75 4.24
N TYR A 360 25.21 -15.85 5.22
CA TYR A 360 26.40 -15.68 6.03
C TYR A 360 26.29 -16.51 7.31
N PHE A 361 27.31 -17.34 7.57
CA PHE A 361 27.43 -18.14 8.78
C PHE A 361 28.59 -17.65 9.65
N GLU A 362 28.38 -17.64 10.95
CA GLU A 362 29.41 -17.38 11.94
C GLU A 362 29.37 -18.45 13.02
N TYR A 363 30.55 -18.98 13.40
CA TYR A 363 30.71 -19.94 14.46
C TYR A 363 31.93 -19.60 15.30
N LYS A 364 31.74 -19.46 16.62
CA LYS A 364 32.83 -19.25 17.57
C LYS A 364 33.18 -20.56 18.27
N CYS A 365 34.37 -21.10 18.01
CA CYS A 365 34.91 -22.26 18.69
C CYS A 365 36.16 -21.87 19.50
N LYS A 366 36.09 -21.98 20.82
CA LYS A 366 37.19 -21.58 21.75
C LYS A 366 37.50 -20.06 21.55
N ASN A 367 38.70 -19.78 21.02
CA ASN A 367 39.15 -18.38 20.76
C ASN A 367 39.16 -18.03 19.28
N THR A 368 38.69 -18.89 18.43
CA THR A 368 38.64 -18.68 16.97
C THR A 368 37.20 -18.44 16.53
N ILE A 369 37.00 -17.46 15.67
CA ILE A 369 35.72 -17.20 14.99
C ILE A 369 35.91 -17.62 13.55
N TYR A 370 35.12 -18.60 13.12
CA TYR A 370 34.97 -19.00 11.72
C TYR A 370 33.78 -18.31 11.14
N LYS A 371 33.89 -17.80 9.92
CA LYS A 371 32.83 -17.04 9.27
C LYS A 371 32.94 -17.14 7.75
N GLY A 372 31.81 -16.94 7.06
CA GLY A 372 31.81 -16.91 5.61
C GLY A 372 30.43 -16.84 5.00
N VAL A 373 30.38 -16.36 3.76
CA VAL A 373 29.19 -16.37 2.90
C VAL A 373 29.20 -17.65 2.08
N PHE A 374 28.10 -18.35 2.10
CA PHE A 374 27.88 -19.59 1.34
C PHE A 374 26.76 -19.38 0.33
N GLY A 375 27.00 -19.79 -0.91
CA GLY A 375 25.98 -19.91 -1.94
C GLY A 375 25.20 -21.20 -1.75
N ILE A 376 23.88 -21.15 -1.87
CA ILE A 376 22.96 -22.26 -1.61
C ILE A 376 22.07 -22.45 -2.82
N ILE A 377 22.18 -23.61 -3.48
CA ILE A 377 21.41 -23.94 -4.68
C ILE A 377 20.53 -25.16 -4.39
N PRO A 378 19.19 -25.01 -4.28
CA PRO A 378 18.32 -26.16 -4.08
C PRO A 378 18.24 -27.02 -5.34
N TYR A 379 18.22 -28.34 -5.19
CA TYR A 379 17.98 -29.29 -6.26
C TYR A 379 17.09 -30.46 -5.80
N ILE A 380 16.40 -31.09 -6.74
CA ILE A 380 15.57 -32.27 -6.44
C ILE A 380 16.45 -33.50 -6.41
N GLU A 381 16.64 -34.08 -5.24
CA GLU A 381 17.42 -35.31 -5.05
C GLU A 381 16.56 -36.55 -5.31
N ASN A 382 15.32 -36.58 -4.84
CA ASN A 382 14.46 -37.75 -4.93
C ASN A 382 12.96 -37.40 -4.78
N TYR A 383 12.10 -38.44 -4.94
CA TYR A 383 10.66 -38.33 -4.69
C TYR A 383 10.25 -39.37 -3.64
N ASP A 384 9.39 -38.98 -2.70
CA ASP A 384 8.82 -39.90 -1.72
C ASP A 384 7.78 -40.84 -2.37
N HIS A 385 7.29 -41.83 -1.62
CA HIS A 385 6.27 -42.79 -2.08
C HIS A 385 4.90 -42.14 -2.41
N LYS A 386 4.72 -40.84 -2.14
CA LYS A 386 3.55 -40.04 -2.48
C LYS A 386 3.82 -39.06 -3.62
N GLY A 387 5.02 -39.10 -4.22
CA GLY A 387 5.43 -38.20 -5.30
C GLY A 387 5.79 -36.79 -4.85
N ARG A 388 6.09 -36.56 -3.54
CA ARG A 388 6.59 -35.28 -3.05
C ARG A 388 8.11 -35.24 -3.24
N GLU A 389 8.59 -34.06 -3.63
CA GLU A 389 10.00 -33.82 -3.90
C GLU A 389 10.84 -33.80 -2.62
N TRP A 390 11.99 -34.48 -2.67
CA TRP A 390 13.05 -34.31 -1.68
C TRP A 390 14.04 -33.31 -2.23
N ILE A 391 14.15 -32.15 -1.55
CA ILE A 391 15.05 -31.08 -1.94
C ILE A 391 16.32 -31.23 -1.11
N ALA A 392 17.44 -31.32 -1.79
CA ALA A 392 18.76 -31.17 -1.20
C ALA A 392 19.41 -29.88 -1.70
N TYR A 393 20.50 -29.47 -1.10
CA TYR A 393 21.14 -28.20 -1.40
C TYR A 393 22.60 -28.38 -1.79
N ASP A 394 22.95 -27.80 -2.94
CA ASP A 394 24.34 -27.67 -3.36
C ASP A 394 24.91 -26.42 -2.70
N THR A 395 25.93 -26.58 -1.84
CA THR A 395 26.43 -25.49 -1.01
C THR A 395 27.89 -25.23 -1.35
N THR A 396 28.25 -23.99 -1.53
CA THR A 396 29.61 -23.60 -1.90
C THR A 396 30.03 -22.37 -1.09
N PHE A 397 31.25 -22.43 -0.50
CA PHE A 397 31.87 -21.25 0.11
C PHE A 397 32.20 -20.21 -0.97
N LEU A 398 31.80 -18.97 -0.75
CA LEU A 398 32.00 -17.87 -1.69
C LEU A 398 33.10 -16.90 -1.21
N ARG A 399 33.00 -16.43 0.04
CA ARG A 399 33.91 -15.42 0.60
C ARG A 399 33.84 -15.37 2.14
N GLU A 400 34.92 -14.96 2.77
CA GLU A 400 34.99 -14.84 4.24
C GLU A 400 34.31 -13.57 4.75
N GLU A 401 34.49 -12.44 4.05
CA GLU A 401 33.96 -11.15 4.46
C GLU A 401 32.71 -10.79 3.65
N ARG A 402 31.74 -10.18 4.32
CA ARG A 402 30.54 -9.65 3.69
C ARG A 402 30.84 -8.37 2.90
N THR A 403 30.34 -8.28 1.67
CA THR A 403 30.32 -7.04 0.88
C THR A 403 29.33 -6.02 1.47
N PRO A 404 29.30 -4.76 1.02
CA PRO A 404 28.26 -3.82 1.39
C PRO A 404 26.85 -4.34 1.05
N GLU A 405 26.67 -5.03 -0.07
CA GLU A 405 25.40 -5.66 -0.48
C GLU A 405 24.98 -6.75 0.52
N ASP A 406 25.92 -7.60 0.94
CA ASP A 406 25.65 -8.64 1.94
C ASP A 406 25.25 -8.08 3.31
N LYS A 407 25.74 -6.90 3.67
CA LYS A 407 25.40 -6.21 4.92
C LYS A 407 24.06 -5.50 4.85
N GLY A 408 23.70 -5.02 3.68
CA GLY A 408 22.53 -4.18 3.46
C GLY A 408 22.71 -2.73 3.92
N LEU A 409 21.84 -1.86 3.42
CA LEU A 409 21.92 -0.41 3.61
C LEU A 409 21.96 0.02 5.09
N VAL A 410 21.16 -0.64 5.93
CA VAL A 410 21.04 -0.27 7.36
C VAL A 410 22.37 -0.46 8.09
N GLU A 411 23.01 -1.60 7.90
CA GLU A 411 24.29 -1.92 8.55
C GLU A 411 25.42 -1.04 8.01
N VAL A 412 25.48 -0.85 6.69
CA VAL A 412 26.50 -0.01 6.03
C VAL A 412 26.40 1.44 6.49
N LEU A 413 25.20 2.03 6.51
CA LEU A 413 25.03 3.40 7.01
C LEU A 413 25.37 3.51 8.49
N TYR A 414 25.08 2.47 9.30
CA TYR A 414 25.46 2.43 10.71
C TYR A 414 26.98 2.41 10.88
N GLU A 415 27.71 1.65 10.08
CA GLU A 415 29.17 1.60 10.09
C GLU A 415 29.81 2.95 9.68
N LEU A 416 29.26 3.60 8.65
CA LEU A 416 29.84 4.84 8.08
C LEU A 416 29.55 6.08 8.94
N PHE A 417 28.36 6.19 9.47
CA PHE A 417 27.87 7.40 10.14
C PHE A 417 27.61 7.21 11.64
N GLY A 418 27.72 5.98 12.13
CA GLY A 418 27.34 5.63 13.49
C GLY A 418 25.82 5.61 13.67
N GLY A 419 25.38 5.38 14.88
CA GLY A 419 23.96 5.30 15.17
C GLY A 419 23.67 4.87 16.59
N LYS A 420 22.41 4.51 16.84
CA LYS A 420 21.94 4.03 18.14
C LYS A 420 21.33 2.65 18.00
N LYS A 421 21.68 1.75 18.93
CA LYS A 421 20.98 0.49 19.13
C LYS A 421 20.09 0.57 20.36
N ASN A 422 18.94 -0.08 20.33
CA ASN A 422 18.12 -0.24 21.53
C ASN A 422 18.66 -1.37 22.44
N ASP A 423 18.04 -1.55 23.62
CA ASP A 423 18.44 -2.56 24.59
C ASP A 423 18.38 -4.01 24.06
N LYS A 424 17.67 -4.23 22.95
CA LYS A 424 17.57 -5.53 22.26
C LYS A 424 18.59 -5.70 21.14
N GLY A 425 19.47 -4.69 20.91
CA GLY A 425 20.49 -4.73 19.87
C GLY A 425 20.07 -4.30 18.48
N TYR A 426 18.79 -3.94 18.25
CA TYR A 426 18.33 -3.46 16.96
C TYR A 426 18.83 -2.03 16.70
N ILE A 427 19.23 -1.75 15.45
CA ILE A 427 19.58 -0.40 15.00
C ILE A 427 18.29 0.43 14.93
N VAL A 428 18.17 1.45 15.78
CA VAL A 428 16.97 2.32 15.87
C VAL A 428 17.17 3.68 15.21
N ALA A 429 18.43 4.07 14.97
CA ALA A 429 18.80 5.23 14.18
C ALA A 429 20.20 5.05 13.64
N VAL A 430 20.43 5.42 12.40
CA VAL A 430 21.74 5.29 11.74
C VAL A 430 22.62 6.49 12.02
N SER A 431 22.10 7.64 12.36
CA SER A 431 22.83 8.79 12.87
C SER A 431 21.99 9.54 13.88
N TYR A 432 22.63 10.21 14.83
CA TYR A 432 21.97 10.94 15.92
C TYR A 432 20.99 12.00 15.47
N THR A 433 21.05 12.41 14.20
CA THR A 433 20.30 13.55 13.73
C THR A 433 19.65 13.41 12.35
N HIS A 434 20.15 12.63 11.38
CA HIS A 434 19.83 13.00 10.00
C HIS A 434 19.60 11.87 8.98
N LEU A 435 20.06 10.64 9.20
CA LEU A 435 19.81 9.55 8.26
C LEU A 435 18.73 8.62 8.78
N THR A 436 17.59 8.60 8.11
CA THR A 436 16.51 7.65 8.36
C THR A 436 16.27 6.84 7.08
N LEU A 437 15.99 5.55 7.26
CA LEU A 437 15.46 4.74 6.16
C LEU A 437 14.13 5.34 5.72
N PRO A 438 13.88 5.47 4.41
CA PRO A 438 12.58 5.89 3.94
C PRO A 438 11.53 4.89 4.44
N THR A 439 10.40 5.42 4.86
CA THR A 439 9.19 4.65 5.00
C THR A 439 8.92 3.92 3.70
N MET A 440 8.75 2.60 3.77
CA MET A 440 8.48 1.80 2.58
C MET A 440 7.34 2.42 1.79
N ALA A 441 7.62 2.86 0.57
CA ALA A 441 6.58 3.20 -0.37
C ALA A 441 5.85 1.90 -0.73
N VAL A 442 4.57 1.83 -0.37
CA VAL A 442 3.71 0.76 -0.83
C VAL A 442 3.23 1.16 -2.22
N VAL A 443 3.70 0.44 -3.23
CA VAL A 443 3.22 0.55 -4.60
C VAL A 443 2.00 -0.34 -4.80
#